data_8be97632bec1992e05f325db92a1b13d
#
_entry.id   8be97632bec1992e05f325db92a1b13d
#
_cell.length_a   1.000
_cell.length_b   1.000
_cell.length_c   1.000
_cell.angle_alpha   90.00
_cell.angle_beta   90.00
_cell.angle_gamma   90.00
#
_symmetry.space_group_name_H-M   'P 1'
#
loop_
_entity.id
_entity.type
_entity.pdbx_description
1 polymer ?
#
loop_
_entity_poly.entity_id
_entity_poly.type
_entity_poly.pdbx_seq_one_letter_code
_entity_poly.pdbx_strand_id
1 'polypeptide(L)'
;MNIYKEIPPSQIAAEKKYIRSAIFKLLPYKEESYEYLDNYFGSVLQLLKGFNKVSGNQPEMISIISKIAYARDVEDFDEYRKAILDACGMVDRIKESDPNA
;
A
#
# COMPACT_ATOMS: atom_id res chain seq x y z
N MET A 1 -13.83 12.69 14.44
CA MET A 1 -12.66 13.57 14.19
C MET A 1 -12.00 13.20 12.88
N ASN A 2 -11.70 14.17 12.05
CA ASN A 2 -10.99 13.93 10.80
C ASN A 2 -9.49 14.11 11.01
N ILE A 3 -8.81 13.02 11.30
CA ILE A 3 -7.37 13.01 11.58
C ILE A 3 -6.58 13.48 10.35
N TYR A 4 -7.10 13.20 9.15
CA TYR A 4 -6.46 13.59 7.89
C TYR A 4 -6.12 15.09 7.85
N LYS A 5 -7.02 15.93 8.35
CA LYS A 5 -6.80 17.37 8.35
C LYS A 5 -5.70 17.82 9.32
N GLU A 6 -5.36 16.99 10.29
CA GLU A 6 -4.36 17.31 11.30
C GLU A 6 -2.94 16.91 10.85
N ILE A 7 -2.84 16.15 9.76
CA ILE A 7 -1.55 15.64 9.27
C ILE A 7 -1.09 16.53 8.10
N PRO A 8 0.12 17.13 8.20
CA PRO A 8 0.60 17.97 7.09
C PRO A 8 0.80 17.16 5.81
N PRO A 9 0.55 17.77 4.64
CA PRO A 9 0.74 17.08 3.35
C PRO A 9 2.12 16.48 3.17
N SER A 10 3.16 17.14 3.69
CA SER A 10 4.53 16.63 3.60
C SER A 10 4.69 15.30 4.34
N GLN A 11 4.00 15.14 5.47
CA GLN A 11 4.05 13.89 6.24
C GLN A 11 3.31 12.78 5.49
N ILE A 12 2.18 13.09 4.86
CA ILE A 12 1.44 12.11 4.07
C ILE A 12 2.29 11.69 2.86
N ALA A 13 2.98 12.64 2.22
CA ALA A 13 3.85 12.32 1.10
C ALA A 13 4.99 11.38 1.52
N ALA A 14 5.56 11.59 2.70
CA ALA A 14 6.62 10.73 3.23
C ALA A 14 6.08 9.32 3.51
N GLU A 15 4.88 9.22 4.08
CA GLU A 15 4.23 7.93 4.34
C GLU A 15 3.91 7.18 3.05
N LYS A 16 3.47 7.88 2.02
CA LYS A 16 3.22 7.28 0.70
C LYS A 16 4.49 6.67 0.14
N LYS A 17 5.62 7.38 0.22
CA LYS A 17 6.90 6.85 -0.22
C LYS A 17 7.29 5.59 0.53
N TYR A 18 7.11 5.60 1.84
CA TYR A 18 7.41 4.45 2.68
C TYR A 18 6.55 3.25 2.30
N ILE A 19 5.24 3.46 2.16
CA ILE A 19 4.29 2.43 1.80
C ILE A 19 4.61 1.85 0.42
N ARG A 20 4.89 2.73 -0.55
CA ARG A 20 5.23 2.29 -1.90
C ARG A 20 6.47 1.41 -1.90
N SER A 21 7.48 1.80 -1.13
CA SER A 21 8.71 1.00 -1.00
C SER A 21 8.44 -0.35 -0.35
N ALA A 22 7.58 -0.36 0.67
CA ALA A 22 7.22 -1.61 1.36
C ALA A 22 6.49 -2.57 0.41
N ILE A 23 5.58 -2.05 -0.40
CA ILE A 23 4.86 -2.86 -1.39
C ILE A 23 5.83 -3.38 -2.44
N PHE A 24 6.72 -2.52 -2.94
CA PHE A 24 7.66 -2.90 -3.99
C PHE A 24 8.56 -4.05 -3.58
N LYS A 25 8.93 -4.13 -2.30
CA LYS A 25 9.77 -5.22 -1.79
C LYS A 25 9.13 -6.59 -1.94
N LEU A 26 7.82 -6.64 -2.11
CA LEU A 26 7.12 -7.91 -2.36
C LEU A 26 7.60 -8.58 -3.65
N LEU A 27 8.13 -7.81 -4.61
CA LEU A 27 8.65 -8.38 -5.86
C LEU A 27 9.93 -9.19 -5.65
N PRO A 28 11.04 -8.61 -5.16
CA PRO A 28 12.25 -9.39 -4.95
C PRO A 28 12.06 -10.49 -3.90
N TYR A 29 11.23 -10.28 -2.89
CA TYR A 29 11.00 -11.31 -1.89
C TYR A 29 10.33 -12.55 -2.50
N LYS A 30 9.35 -12.35 -3.39
CA LYS A 30 8.71 -13.47 -4.09
C LYS A 30 9.70 -14.16 -5.02
N GLU A 31 10.46 -13.38 -5.79
CA GLU A 31 11.43 -13.89 -6.75
C GLU A 31 12.51 -14.73 -6.06
N GLU A 32 12.93 -14.31 -4.87
CA GLU A 32 13.96 -14.99 -4.10
C GLU A 32 13.40 -16.09 -3.18
N SER A 33 12.11 -16.33 -3.23
CA SER A 33 11.42 -17.30 -2.37
C SER A 33 11.68 -17.04 -0.88
N TYR A 34 11.54 -15.76 -0.49
CA TYR A 34 11.76 -15.34 0.88
C TYR A 34 10.90 -16.16 1.84
N GLU A 35 11.54 -16.77 2.83
CA GLU A 35 10.89 -17.68 3.77
C GLU A 35 9.73 -17.07 4.53
N TYR A 36 9.84 -15.79 4.89
CA TYR A 36 8.81 -15.08 5.67
C TYR A 36 7.93 -14.17 4.83
N LEU A 37 7.78 -14.50 3.55
CA LEU A 37 6.99 -13.69 2.62
C LEU A 37 5.55 -13.50 3.12
N ASP A 38 4.91 -14.56 3.61
CA ASP A 38 3.53 -14.48 4.08
C ASP A 38 3.41 -13.53 5.28
N ASN A 39 4.37 -13.59 6.19
CA ASN A 39 4.41 -12.69 7.34
C ASN A 39 4.59 -11.24 6.88
N TYR A 40 5.42 -11.04 5.86
CA TYR A 40 5.66 -9.71 5.32
C TYR A 40 4.39 -9.14 4.68
N PHE A 41 3.62 -9.98 3.97
CA PHE A 41 2.31 -9.56 3.45
C PHE A 41 1.40 -9.07 4.58
N GLY A 42 1.36 -9.81 5.69
CA GLY A 42 0.57 -9.40 6.85
C GLY A 42 0.98 -8.03 7.37
N SER A 43 2.29 -7.79 7.45
CA SER A 43 2.82 -6.49 7.88
C SER A 43 2.44 -5.36 6.93
N VAL A 44 2.52 -5.60 5.63
CA VAL A 44 2.15 -4.61 4.62
C VAL A 44 0.65 -4.28 4.73
N LEU A 45 -0.19 -5.30 4.88
CA LEU A 45 -1.64 -5.09 5.03
C LEU A 45 -1.96 -4.28 6.28
N GLN A 46 -1.28 -4.53 7.40
CA GLN A 46 -1.46 -3.75 8.62
C GLN A 46 -1.05 -2.30 8.40
N LEU A 47 0.08 -2.08 7.74
CA LEU A 47 0.56 -0.74 7.41
C LEU A 47 -0.47 0.02 6.58
N LEU A 48 -1.03 -0.64 5.56
CA LEU A 48 -2.04 -0.03 4.69
C LEU A 48 -3.32 0.32 5.46
N LYS A 49 -3.76 -0.56 6.33
CA LYS A 49 -4.96 -0.30 7.15
C LYS A 49 -4.75 0.87 8.08
N GLY A 50 -3.56 0.96 8.69
CA GLY A 50 -3.21 2.09 9.56
C GLY A 50 -3.21 3.40 8.79
N PHE A 51 -2.57 3.42 7.63
CA PHE A 51 -2.53 4.61 6.80
C PHE A 51 -3.92 5.02 6.32
N ASN A 52 -4.78 4.05 5.99
CA ASN A 52 -6.14 4.34 5.59
C ASN A 52 -6.89 5.14 6.65
N LYS A 53 -6.70 4.79 7.92
CA LYS A 53 -7.33 5.52 9.02
C LYS A 53 -6.85 6.96 9.10
N VAL A 54 -5.53 7.17 9.05
CA VAL A 54 -4.98 8.52 9.22
C VAL A 54 -5.16 9.39 7.98
N SER A 55 -5.30 8.79 6.81
CA SER A 55 -5.48 9.55 5.57
C SER A 55 -6.94 9.85 5.23
N GLY A 56 -7.88 9.48 6.10
CA GLY A 56 -9.29 9.80 5.94
C GLY A 56 -10.11 8.79 5.16
N ASN A 57 -9.70 7.54 5.14
CA ASN A 57 -10.44 6.44 4.51
C ASN A 57 -10.71 6.68 3.02
N GLN A 58 -9.65 7.00 2.27
CA GLN A 58 -9.79 7.24 0.83
C GLN A 58 -10.15 5.95 0.09
N PRO A 59 -11.03 6.02 -0.92
CA PRO A 59 -11.44 4.83 -1.69
C PRO A 59 -10.26 4.11 -2.32
N GLU A 60 -9.22 4.83 -2.74
CA GLU A 60 -8.01 4.25 -3.31
C GLU A 60 -7.35 3.26 -2.37
N MET A 61 -7.42 3.52 -1.07
CA MET A 61 -6.81 2.64 -0.07
C MET A 61 -7.49 1.27 -0.03
N ILE A 62 -8.81 1.24 -0.17
CA ILE A 62 -9.55 -0.02 -0.21
C ILE A 62 -9.12 -0.84 -1.42
N SER A 63 -8.95 -0.18 -2.57
CA SER A 63 -8.52 -0.85 -3.80
C SER A 63 -7.09 -1.40 -3.66
N ILE A 64 -6.20 -0.62 -3.04
CA ILE A 64 -4.82 -1.06 -2.81
C ILE A 64 -4.79 -2.28 -1.89
N ILE A 65 -5.52 -2.21 -0.78
CA ILE A 65 -5.58 -3.32 0.18
C ILE A 65 -6.10 -4.59 -0.49
N SER A 66 -7.17 -4.46 -1.29
CA SER A 66 -7.74 -5.59 -2.02
C SER A 66 -6.75 -6.18 -3.00
N LYS A 67 -5.98 -5.34 -3.70
CA LYS A 67 -5.00 -5.80 -4.67
C LYS A 67 -3.85 -6.54 -4.00
N ILE A 68 -3.37 -6.05 -2.88
CA ILE A 68 -2.31 -6.71 -2.13
C ILE A 68 -2.81 -8.06 -1.55
N ALA A 69 -4.03 -8.07 -1.02
CA ALA A 69 -4.63 -9.31 -0.52
C ALA A 69 -4.78 -10.35 -1.64
N TYR A 70 -5.17 -9.91 -2.83
CA TYR A 70 -5.25 -10.77 -4.01
C TYR A 70 -3.88 -11.34 -4.38
N ALA A 71 -2.87 -10.48 -4.42
CA ALA A 71 -1.51 -10.88 -4.81
C ALA A 71 -0.94 -11.97 -3.90
N ARG A 72 -1.32 -11.95 -2.63
CA ARG A 72 -0.84 -12.92 -1.65
C ARG A 72 -1.10 -14.36 -2.08
N ASP A 73 -2.23 -14.60 -2.77
CA ASP A 73 -2.66 -15.93 -3.19
C ASP A 73 -2.31 -16.25 -4.64
N VAL A 74 -1.66 -15.35 -5.37
CA VAL A 74 -1.32 -15.54 -6.78
C VAL A 74 0.01 -16.28 -6.88
N GLU A 75 0.02 -17.41 -7.59
CA GLU A 75 1.23 -18.20 -7.78
C GLU A 75 2.02 -17.77 -9.02
N ASP A 76 1.33 -17.40 -10.10
CA ASP A 76 1.98 -16.96 -11.33
C ASP A 76 2.73 -15.66 -11.10
N PHE A 77 4.04 -15.65 -11.36
CA PHE A 77 4.87 -14.49 -11.06
C PHE A 77 4.51 -13.28 -11.92
N ASP A 78 4.15 -13.47 -13.18
CA ASP A 78 3.78 -12.35 -14.05
C ASP A 78 2.52 -11.65 -13.56
N GLU A 79 1.51 -12.42 -13.14
CA GLU A 79 0.30 -11.87 -12.53
C GLU A 79 0.61 -11.17 -11.21
N TYR A 80 1.43 -11.79 -10.39
CA TYR A 80 1.87 -11.25 -9.11
C TYR A 80 2.56 -9.91 -9.32
N ARG A 81 3.52 -9.88 -10.24
CA ARG A 81 4.28 -8.67 -10.54
C ARG A 81 3.36 -7.54 -11.00
N LYS A 82 2.41 -7.85 -11.87
CA LYS A 82 1.45 -6.86 -12.34
C LYS A 82 0.63 -6.29 -11.20
N ALA A 83 0.13 -7.16 -10.31
CA ALA A 83 -0.66 -6.72 -9.17
C ALA A 83 0.14 -5.78 -8.25
N ILE A 84 1.40 -6.13 -7.98
CA ILE A 84 2.25 -5.33 -7.11
C ILE A 84 2.55 -3.97 -7.75
N LEU A 85 2.90 -3.93 -9.04
CA LEU A 85 3.19 -2.68 -9.74
C LEU A 85 1.95 -1.80 -9.86
N ASP A 86 0.79 -2.41 -10.10
CA ASP A 86 -0.49 -1.68 -10.11
C ASP A 86 -0.76 -1.04 -8.75
N ALA A 87 -0.51 -1.78 -7.67
CA ALA A 87 -0.69 -1.26 -6.31
C ALA A 87 0.24 -0.07 -6.04
N CYS A 88 1.49 -0.14 -6.48
CA CYS A 88 2.42 0.98 -6.34
C CYS A 88 1.91 2.21 -7.09
N GLY A 89 1.39 2.03 -8.30
CA GLY A 89 0.81 3.12 -9.07
C GLY A 89 -0.41 3.73 -8.37
N MET A 90 -1.21 2.90 -7.72
CA MET A 90 -2.36 3.38 -6.95
C MET A 90 -1.94 4.21 -5.76
N VAL A 91 -0.85 3.83 -5.08
CA VAL A 91 -0.31 4.62 -3.96
C VAL A 91 0.06 6.02 -4.44
N ASP A 92 0.66 6.12 -5.62
CA ASP A 92 1.07 7.41 -6.19
C ASP A 92 -0.13 8.34 -6.42
N ARG A 93 -1.33 7.80 -6.57
CA ARG A 93 -2.56 8.57 -6.81
C ARG A 93 -3.29 8.99 -5.53
N ILE A 94 -2.82 8.54 -4.37
CA ILE A 94 -3.42 8.97 -3.10
C ILE A 94 -3.18 10.46 -2.89
N LYS A 95 -4.24 11.16 -2.50
CA LYS A 95 -4.16 12.61 -2.28
C LYS A 95 -3.44 12.92 -0.98
N GLU A 96 -2.57 13.92 -1.04
CA GLU A 96 -1.74 14.33 0.10
C GLU A 96 -2.40 15.41 0.95
N SER A 97 -3.48 16.00 0.45
CA SER A 97 -4.22 17.01 1.20
C SER A 97 -5.71 16.73 1.10
N ASP A 98 -6.49 17.27 2.05
CA ASP A 98 -7.94 17.12 2.06
C ASP A 98 -8.49 17.79 0.78
N PRO A 99 -9.21 17.04 -0.08
CA PRO A 99 -9.74 17.61 -1.32
C PRO A 99 -10.79 18.70 -1.10
N ASN A 100 -11.30 18.80 0.11
CA ASN A 100 -12.30 19.81 0.45
C ASN A 100 -11.73 21.00 1.23
N ALA A 101 -10.42 21.04 1.40
CA ALA A 101 -9.76 22.12 2.14
C ALA A 101 -9.55 23.34 1.29
#